data_7970566f204b981d9b7aacee9eb4980d
#
_entry.id   7970566f204b981d9b7aacee9eb4980d
#
_cell.length_a   1.000
_cell.length_b   1.000
_cell.length_c   1.000
_cell.angle_alpha   90.00
_cell.angle_beta   90.00
_cell.angle_gamma   90.00
#
_symmetry.space_group_name_H-M   'P 1'
#
loop_
_entity.id
_entity.type
_entity.pdbx_description
1 polymer ?
#
loop_
_entity_poly.entity_id
_entity_poly.type
_entity_poly.pdbx_seq_one_letter_code
_entity_poly.pdbx_strand_id
1 'polypeptide(L)'
;MKVSARNVFEGTITALVNGQVNAEVELTTAGGDRIVAVVTETSVKSLGLTPGKPVIALVKAPWVIVMTGNSDIKFSARNQLAGTVQHIQKGAINSEVTIKLGGGTLVNAVVTNEAVRELELAPGVAASALIKASHVVLGVPA
;
A
#
# COMPACT_ATOMS: atom_id res chain seq x y z
N MET A 1 -15.16 0.09 12.73
CA MET A 1 -14.69 1.17 11.84
C MET A 1 -15.24 0.97 10.43
N LYS A 2 -15.72 2.02 9.82
CA LYS A 2 -16.18 1.97 8.42
C LYS A 2 -15.49 3.09 7.66
N VAL A 3 -14.74 2.73 6.62
CA VAL A 3 -14.02 3.67 5.77
C VAL A 3 -14.23 3.34 4.31
N SER A 4 -14.09 4.34 3.45
CA SER A 4 -14.25 4.15 2.00
C SER A 4 -12.96 3.67 1.31
N ALA A 5 -11.82 3.70 2.01
CA ALA A 5 -10.58 3.18 1.47
C ALA A 5 -10.67 1.67 1.25
N ARG A 6 -10.24 1.21 0.07
CA ARG A 6 -10.28 -0.23 -0.27
C ARG A 6 -9.09 -0.99 0.31
N ASN A 7 -8.05 -0.27 0.74
CA ASN A 7 -6.88 -0.87 1.37
C ASN A 7 -6.85 -0.47 2.83
N VAL A 8 -6.95 -1.45 3.70
CA VAL A 8 -6.81 -1.31 5.16
C VAL A 8 -5.80 -2.35 5.59
N PHE A 9 -4.61 -1.90 5.97
CA PHE A 9 -3.53 -2.78 6.40
C PHE A 9 -3.37 -2.69 7.91
N GLU A 10 -3.42 -3.82 8.59
CA GLU A 10 -3.23 -3.89 10.03
C GLU A 10 -1.84 -4.42 10.34
N GLY A 11 -1.17 -3.80 11.29
CA GLY A 11 0.16 -4.23 11.69
C GLY A 11 0.64 -3.50 12.93
N THR A 12 1.94 -3.60 13.16
CA THR A 12 2.62 -2.89 14.24
C THR A 12 3.75 -2.04 13.66
N ILE A 13 4.03 -0.92 14.32
CA ILE A 13 5.16 -0.07 13.91
C ILE A 13 6.45 -0.82 14.21
N THR A 14 7.28 -1.00 13.18
CA THR A 14 8.57 -1.68 13.28
C THR A 14 9.77 -0.75 13.13
N ALA A 15 9.56 0.44 12.58
CA ALA A 15 10.61 1.46 12.48
C ALA A 15 9.98 2.85 12.41
N LEU A 16 10.67 3.82 12.99
CA LEU A 16 10.26 5.22 12.97
C LEU A 16 11.52 6.08 12.83
N VAL A 17 11.55 6.89 11.78
CA VAL A 17 12.62 7.86 11.56
C VAL A 17 12.02 9.25 11.61
N ASN A 18 12.39 10.02 12.63
CA ASN A 18 11.91 11.38 12.81
C ASN A 18 12.71 12.36 11.95
N GLY A 19 12.01 13.30 11.32
CA GLY A 19 12.57 14.46 10.66
C GLY A 19 12.12 15.74 11.35
N GLN A 20 12.40 16.89 10.75
CA GLN A 20 11.98 18.17 11.32
C GLN A 20 10.49 18.43 11.10
N VAL A 21 9.99 18.11 9.92
CA VAL A 21 8.60 18.35 9.51
C VAL A 21 7.82 17.04 9.37
N ASN A 22 8.44 16.06 8.72
CA ASN A 22 7.83 14.76 8.44
C ASN A 22 8.64 13.63 9.09
N ALA A 23 7.95 12.53 9.34
CA ALA A 23 8.54 11.28 9.81
C ALA A 23 8.22 10.15 8.84
N GLU A 24 9.12 9.18 8.78
CA GLU A 24 8.90 7.94 8.04
C GLU A 24 8.57 6.84 9.03
N VAL A 25 7.43 6.17 8.80
CA VAL A 25 6.91 5.13 9.69
C VAL A 25 6.80 3.83 8.90
N GLU A 26 7.44 2.77 9.37
CA GLU A 26 7.28 1.45 8.80
C GLU A 26 6.34 0.63 9.68
N LEU A 27 5.31 0.04 9.07
CA LEU A 27 4.49 -0.96 9.74
C LEU A 27 4.73 -2.31 9.10
N THR A 28 4.64 -3.37 9.91
CA THR A 28 4.75 -4.75 9.45
C THR A 28 3.47 -5.48 9.80
N THR A 29 2.88 -6.13 8.81
CA THR A 29 1.67 -6.95 9.00
C THR A 29 2.02 -8.27 9.69
N ALA A 30 1.00 -8.99 10.16
CA ALA A 30 1.20 -10.30 10.79
C ALA A 30 1.93 -11.29 9.87
N GLY A 31 1.71 -11.19 8.55
CA GLY A 31 2.36 -12.04 7.56
C GLY A 31 3.77 -11.59 7.16
N GLY A 32 4.25 -10.46 7.69
CA GLY A 32 5.60 -9.96 7.42
C GLY A 32 5.71 -8.96 6.28
N ASP A 33 4.60 -8.53 5.68
CA ASP A 33 4.63 -7.50 4.65
C ASP A 33 4.88 -6.12 5.29
N ARG A 34 5.72 -5.31 4.66
CA ARG A 34 6.12 -4.00 5.19
C ARG A 34 5.52 -2.89 4.36
N ILE A 35 4.98 -1.88 5.03
CA ILE A 35 4.40 -0.70 4.39
C ILE A 35 4.99 0.52 5.05
N VAL A 36 5.46 1.46 4.23
CA VAL A 36 6.08 2.71 4.68
C VAL A 36 5.11 3.86 4.46
N ALA A 37 4.92 4.65 5.49
CA ALA A 37 4.13 5.88 5.45
C ALA A 37 5.03 7.08 5.76
N VAL A 38 4.78 8.20 5.09
CA VAL A 38 5.37 9.49 5.46
C VAL A 38 4.26 10.34 6.03
N VAL A 39 4.36 10.71 7.29
CA VAL A 39 3.39 11.50 8.01
C VAL A 39 4.06 12.71 8.66
N THR A 40 3.28 13.68 9.11
CA THR A 40 3.85 14.85 9.79
C THR A 40 4.34 14.50 11.19
N GLU A 41 5.34 15.22 11.67
CA GLU A 41 5.80 15.07 13.06
C GLU A 41 4.67 15.41 14.05
N THR A 42 3.78 16.33 13.69
CA THR A 42 2.59 16.63 14.47
C THR A 42 1.71 15.39 14.62
N SER A 43 1.52 14.63 13.56
CA SER A 43 0.76 13.38 13.60
C SER A 43 1.45 12.31 14.47
N VAL A 44 2.78 12.21 14.38
CA VAL A 44 3.53 11.28 15.23
C VAL A 44 3.24 11.55 16.70
N LYS A 45 3.27 12.82 17.09
CA LYS A 45 3.02 13.22 18.49
C LYS A 45 1.56 13.02 18.89
N SER A 46 0.63 13.48 18.05
CA SER A 46 -0.81 13.42 18.39
C SER A 46 -1.34 12.00 18.46
N LEU A 47 -0.81 11.10 17.65
CA LEU A 47 -1.20 9.69 17.64
C LEU A 47 -0.32 8.83 18.56
N GLY A 48 0.74 9.38 19.09
CA GLY A 48 1.67 8.64 19.95
C GLY A 48 2.36 7.49 19.21
N LEU A 49 2.79 7.73 17.97
CA LEU A 49 3.42 6.67 17.17
C LEU A 49 4.80 6.30 17.72
N THR A 50 4.97 5.04 18.07
CA THR A 50 6.23 4.49 18.59
C THR A 50 6.38 3.05 18.10
N PRO A 51 7.61 2.53 17.97
CA PRO A 51 7.81 1.12 17.65
C PRO A 51 7.05 0.20 18.59
N GLY A 52 6.44 -0.84 18.04
CA GLY A 52 5.63 -1.82 18.76
C GLY A 52 4.15 -1.45 18.87
N LYS A 53 3.76 -0.22 18.55
CA LYS A 53 2.37 0.19 18.65
C LYS A 53 1.53 -0.40 17.53
N PRO A 54 0.33 -0.96 17.83
CA PRO A 54 -0.61 -1.36 16.80
C PRO A 54 -1.06 -0.16 15.98
N VAL A 55 -1.15 -0.35 14.67
CA VAL A 55 -1.48 0.72 13.73
C VAL A 55 -2.24 0.13 12.55
N ILE A 56 -3.10 0.95 11.94
CA ILE A 56 -3.71 0.64 10.65
C ILE A 56 -3.25 1.67 9.62
N ALA A 57 -3.08 1.21 8.40
CA ALA A 57 -2.76 2.07 7.26
C ALA A 57 -3.89 2.01 6.25
N LEU A 58 -4.30 3.16 5.76
CA LEU A 58 -5.35 3.31 4.76
C LEU A 58 -4.75 3.86 3.48
N VAL A 59 -5.08 3.24 2.35
CA VAL A 59 -4.68 3.73 1.02
C VAL A 59 -5.85 3.62 0.07
N LYS A 60 -6.13 4.69 -0.66
CA LYS A 60 -7.16 4.65 -1.71
C LYS A 60 -6.67 3.82 -2.89
N ALA A 61 -7.50 2.91 -3.37
CA ALA A 61 -7.16 2.04 -4.49
C ALA A 61 -6.76 2.79 -5.78
N PRO A 62 -7.35 3.96 -6.12
CA PRO A 62 -6.91 4.73 -7.29
C PRO A 62 -5.49 5.29 -7.20
N TRP A 63 -4.91 5.33 -6.00
CA TRP A 63 -3.54 5.83 -5.80
C TRP A 63 -2.48 4.74 -5.91
N VAL A 64 -2.88 3.50 -6.11
CA VAL A 64 -1.96 2.38 -6.28
C VAL A 64 -1.61 2.26 -7.76
N ILE A 65 -0.32 2.31 -8.06
CA ILE A 65 0.19 2.10 -9.42
C ILE A 65 0.53 0.61 -9.55
N VAL A 66 0.09 -0.02 -10.62
CA VAL A 66 0.40 -1.42 -10.91
C VAL A 66 1.49 -1.49 -11.96
N MET A 67 2.51 -2.30 -11.71
CA MET A 67 3.63 -2.52 -12.60
C MET A 67 3.82 -4.01 -12.86
N THR A 68 4.13 -4.36 -14.10
CA THR A 68 4.50 -5.72 -14.49
C THR A 68 5.88 -5.72 -15.15
N GLY A 69 6.50 -6.88 -15.22
CA GLY A 69 7.80 -7.07 -15.88
C GLY A 69 8.98 -6.65 -15.01
N ASN A 70 10.18 -6.96 -15.51
CA ASN A 70 11.42 -6.52 -14.90
C ASN A 70 11.77 -5.15 -15.47
N SER A 71 12.16 -4.25 -14.58
CA SER A 71 12.49 -2.89 -14.94
C SER A 71 13.92 -2.55 -14.53
N ASP A 72 14.66 -1.94 -15.44
CA ASP A 72 15.95 -1.33 -15.12
C ASP A 72 15.78 0.07 -14.52
N ILE A 73 14.53 0.48 -14.32
CA ILE A 73 14.18 1.79 -13.78
C ILE A 73 14.04 1.70 -12.26
N LYS A 74 14.66 2.62 -11.57
CA LYS A 74 14.49 2.80 -10.12
C LYS A 74 13.45 3.88 -9.87
N PHE A 75 12.49 3.58 -8.99
CA PHE A 75 11.40 4.49 -8.68
C PHE A 75 11.59 5.12 -7.29
N SER A 76 11.08 6.33 -7.12
CA SER A 76 11.12 7.04 -5.84
C SER A 76 10.03 6.59 -4.86
N ALA A 77 9.08 5.78 -5.29
CA ALA A 77 8.04 5.26 -4.39
C ALA A 77 8.69 4.37 -3.32
N ARG A 78 8.42 4.66 -2.05
CA ARG A 78 8.97 3.89 -0.93
C ARG A 78 8.33 2.52 -0.82
N ASN A 79 7.11 2.36 -1.31
CA ASN A 79 6.42 1.09 -1.32
C ASN A 79 6.44 0.51 -2.73
N GLN A 80 7.17 -0.57 -2.90
CA GLN A 80 7.24 -1.36 -4.13
C GLN A 80 6.98 -2.81 -3.73
N LEU A 81 5.70 -3.19 -3.77
CA LEU A 81 5.20 -4.42 -3.16
C LEU A 81 4.96 -5.47 -4.22
N ALA A 82 5.87 -6.44 -4.31
CA ALA A 82 5.77 -7.53 -5.28
C ALA A 82 4.76 -8.57 -4.84
N GLY A 83 3.98 -9.06 -5.79
CA GLY A 83 2.98 -10.08 -5.52
C GLY A 83 2.46 -10.72 -6.79
N THR A 84 1.28 -11.31 -6.68
CA THR A 84 0.60 -11.99 -7.78
C THR A 84 -0.84 -11.52 -7.85
N VAL A 85 -1.32 -11.24 -9.06
CA VAL A 85 -2.73 -10.88 -9.25
C VAL A 85 -3.60 -12.06 -8.82
N GLN A 86 -4.50 -11.80 -7.86
CA GLN A 86 -5.41 -12.80 -7.36
C GLN A 86 -6.79 -12.71 -8.03
N HIS A 87 -7.26 -11.49 -8.27
CA HIS A 87 -8.60 -11.24 -8.76
C HIS A 87 -8.66 -9.93 -9.53
N ILE A 88 -9.51 -9.89 -10.56
CA ILE A 88 -9.82 -8.67 -11.30
C ILE A 88 -11.34 -8.54 -11.39
N GLN A 89 -11.87 -7.43 -10.88
CA GLN A 89 -13.27 -7.07 -11.01
C GLN A 89 -13.39 -6.00 -12.08
N LYS A 90 -13.85 -6.39 -13.26
CA LYS A 90 -13.98 -5.48 -14.40
C LYS A 90 -15.23 -4.61 -14.24
N GLY A 91 -15.04 -3.29 -14.37
CA GLY A 91 -16.12 -2.32 -14.48
C GLY A 91 -16.29 -1.84 -15.91
N ALA A 92 -17.09 -0.81 -16.11
CA ALA A 92 -17.35 -0.25 -17.46
C ALA A 92 -16.12 0.45 -18.04
N ILE A 93 -15.37 1.18 -17.23
CA ILE A 93 -14.19 1.96 -17.63
C ILE A 93 -12.96 1.52 -16.86
N ASN A 94 -13.11 1.33 -15.56
CA ASN A 94 -12.04 0.93 -14.65
C ASN A 94 -12.26 -0.49 -14.13
N SER A 95 -11.16 -1.11 -13.72
CA SER A 95 -11.17 -2.41 -13.04
C SER A 95 -10.53 -2.27 -11.67
N GLU A 96 -10.99 -3.09 -10.73
CA GLU A 96 -10.31 -3.26 -9.44
C GLU A 96 -9.44 -4.52 -9.54
N VAL A 97 -8.15 -4.35 -9.31
CA VAL A 97 -7.15 -5.43 -9.36
C VAL A 97 -6.69 -5.70 -7.95
N THR A 98 -6.78 -6.96 -7.52
CA THR A 98 -6.28 -7.39 -6.22
C THR A 98 -4.98 -8.14 -6.39
N ILE A 99 -3.92 -7.64 -5.74
CA ILE A 99 -2.59 -8.25 -5.74
C ILE A 99 -2.34 -8.85 -4.36
N LYS A 100 -1.98 -10.12 -4.32
CA LYS A 100 -1.60 -10.82 -3.09
C LYS A 100 -0.10 -10.77 -2.92
N LEU A 101 0.36 -10.19 -1.82
CA LEU A 101 1.77 -10.10 -1.46
C LEU A 101 2.27 -11.42 -0.86
N GLY A 102 3.59 -11.55 -0.72
CA GLY A 102 4.23 -12.75 -0.18
C GLY A 102 3.79 -13.13 1.23
N GLY A 103 3.46 -12.15 2.07
CA GLY A 103 2.94 -12.39 3.42
C GLY A 103 1.42 -12.57 3.50
N GLY A 104 0.74 -12.60 2.35
CA GLY A 104 -0.71 -12.81 2.29
C GLY A 104 -1.54 -11.52 2.29
N THR A 105 -0.93 -10.36 2.45
CA THR A 105 -1.63 -9.07 2.40
C THR A 105 -2.21 -8.86 1.00
N LEU A 106 -3.47 -8.40 0.95
CA LEU A 106 -4.14 -8.09 -0.31
C LEU A 106 -4.08 -6.58 -0.54
N VAL A 107 -3.56 -6.19 -1.71
CA VAL A 107 -3.52 -4.80 -2.15
C VAL A 107 -4.47 -4.62 -3.31
N ASN A 108 -5.40 -3.68 -3.18
CA ASN A 108 -6.39 -3.38 -4.20
C ASN A 108 -6.00 -2.10 -4.95
N ALA A 109 -6.01 -2.16 -6.26
CA ALA A 109 -5.74 -1.04 -7.14
C ALA A 109 -6.95 -0.81 -8.06
N VAL A 110 -7.27 0.44 -8.34
CA VAL A 110 -8.24 0.79 -9.36
C VAL A 110 -7.47 1.35 -10.55
N VAL A 111 -7.54 0.66 -11.67
CA VAL A 111 -6.84 1.01 -12.90
C VAL A 111 -7.82 1.00 -14.08
N THR A 112 -7.45 1.64 -15.18
CA THR A 112 -8.30 1.63 -16.37
C THR A 112 -8.36 0.24 -16.99
N ASN A 113 -9.46 -0.09 -17.67
CA ASN A 113 -9.57 -1.34 -18.41
C ASN A 113 -8.49 -1.43 -19.50
N GLU A 114 -8.10 -0.29 -20.07
CA GLU A 114 -7.01 -0.22 -21.04
C GLU A 114 -5.69 -0.64 -20.40
N ALA A 115 -5.38 -0.17 -19.18
CA ALA A 115 -4.19 -0.58 -18.46
C ALA A 115 -4.17 -2.09 -18.18
N VAL A 116 -5.32 -2.67 -17.83
CA VAL A 116 -5.42 -4.11 -17.63
C VAL A 116 -5.02 -4.87 -18.89
N ARG A 117 -5.46 -4.39 -20.07
CA ARG A 117 -5.11 -5.02 -21.35
C ARG A 117 -3.64 -4.82 -21.69
N GLU A 118 -3.12 -3.59 -21.56
CA GLU A 118 -1.74 -3.28 -21.90
C GLU A 118 -0.72 -4.02 -21.03
N LEU A 119 -1.03 -4.15 -19.74
CA LEU A 119 -0.19 -4.87 -18.80
C LEU A 119 -0.44 -6.38 -18.81
N GLU A 120 -1.42 -6.82 -19.58
CA GLU A 120 -1.83 -8.23 -19.66
C GLU A 120 -2.14 -8.82 -18.28
N LEU A 121 -2.84 -8.04 -17.44
CA LEU A 121 -3.19 -8.48 -16.09
C LEU A 121 -4.26 -9.56 -16.14
N ALA A 122 -3.99 -10.64 -15.42
CA ALA A 122 -4.91 -11.76 -15.25
C ALA A 122 -4.55 -12.47 -13.94
N PRO A 123 -5.48 -13.19 -13.30
CA PRO A 123 -5.16 -13.99 -12.14
C PRO A 123 -3.95 -14.90 -12.41
N GLY A 124 -2.99 -14.90 -11.48
CA GLY A 124 -1.76 -15.67 -11.60
C GLY A 124 -0.57 -14.88 -12.17
N VAL A 125 -0.79 -13.70 -12.73
CA VAL A 125 0.28 -12.87 -13.28
C VAL A 125 1.04 -12.17 -12.16
N ALA A 126 2.38 -12.20 -12.23
CA ALA A 126 3.21 -11.45 -11.29
C ALA A 126 3.05 -9.95 -11.54
N ALA A 127 2.83 -9.19 -10.47
CA ALA A 127 2.67 -7.74 -10.55
C ALA A 127 3.14 -7.11 -9.25
N SER A 128 3.54 -5.84 -9.34
CA SER A 128 3.93 -5.06 -8.18
C SER A 128 3.02 -3.86 -8.00
N ALA A 129 2.74 -3.52 -6.74
CA ALA A 129 2.04 -2.31 -6.38
C ALA A 129 3.05 -1.25 -5.97
N LEU A 130 2.99 -0.07 -6.59
CA LEU A 130 3.79 1.08 -6.22
C LEU A 130 2.88 2.06 -5.49
N ILE A 131 3.25 2.42 -4.26
CA ILE A 131 2.46 3.35 -3.44
C ILE A 131 3.38 4.41 -2.87
N LYS A 132 3.05 5.66 -3.13
CA LYS A 132 3.77 6.78 -2.55
C LYS A 132 3.52 6.81 -1.04
N ALA A 133 4.58 6.87 -0.25
CA ALA A 133 4.46 6.82 1.21
C ALA A 133 3.60 7.95 1.80
N SER A 134 3.58 9.12 1.15
CA SER A 134 2.75 10.25 1.56
C SER A 134 1.25 10.07 1.28
N HIS A 135 0.88 9.04 0.50
CA HIS A 135 -0.53 8.70 0.26
C HIS A 135 -1.09 7.73 1.32
N VAL A 136 -0.27 7.28 2.24
CA VAL A 136 -0.68 6.35 3.31
C VAL A 136 -1.15 7.14 4.51
N VAL A 137 -2.38 6.88 4.95
CA VAL A 137 -2.95 7.48 6.16
C VAL A 137 -2.85 6.48 7.29
N LEU A 138 -2.31 6.89 8.42
CA LEU A 138 -2.18 6.04 9.60
C LEU A 138 -3.27 6.33 10.62
N GLY A 139 -3.76 5.27 11.26
CA GLY A 139 -4.69 5.36 12.37
C GLY A 139 -4.24 4.45 13.51
N VAL A 140 -4.62 4.82 14.72
CA VAL A 140 -4.32 4.05 15.92
C VAL A 140 -5.60 3.79 16.71
N PRO A 141 -5.66 2.71 17.51
CA PRO A 141 -6.78 2.51 18.44
C PRO A 141 -6.91 3.71 19.37
N ALA A 142 -8.14 4.14 19.59
CA ALA A 142 -8.44 5.28 20.46
C ALA A 142 -8.14 4.97 21.93
#